data_78965acd79719f5fdb7415558f9bff06
#
_entry.id   78965acd79719f5fdb7415558f9bff06
#
_cell.length_a   1.000
_cell.length_b   1.000
_cell.length_c   1.000
_cell.angle_alpha   90.00
_cell.angle_beta   90.00
_cell.angle_gamma   90.00
#
_symmetry.space_group_name_H-M   'P 1'
#
loop_
_entity.id
_entity.type
_entity.pdbx_description
1 polymer ?
#
loop_
_entity_poly.entity_id
_entity_poly.type
_entity_poly.pdbx_seq_one_letter_code
_entity_poly.pdbx_strand_id
1 'polypeptide(L)'
;MALVACQPQPVGTGSGKAHQADTGGSAAGDFGPPQGDPIQAVLTSAPDVPPPVDRDYPAKVIVDMEVRELDLEISEGVTYTFWTFGGGVPGSFMRIRQGDTVEFHLKNHPDSKMPHNIDLHAVTGPGGGATSSFTAPGHEAVFSFKALNQGLYVYHCATAPVGMHVANGMYGLILVEPPEGLPPVDKEFYVMQGEFYTVGKYREKGYQPFDMQKAIEENATYVLFNGSEGALVGEKAIKASVGDTVRLFVGNGGPNLVSSFHVIGEIFDKVFQEGGTRYQENVQTTLVPAGGSAMTEFRVDVPGTFIIVDHSIFRAFNKGALGMLKVDGDDNLSVYSGKEVDNVYLGDKVMAEDLSIVSAVTLAESTGTATKEQRIDAGRVLYNGTCSVCHQQNGEGLEGVFPPLANSDYLMADSRRAIEIALNGLAGPVTVNGSPFNSVMPPMSQLNDDEIANILTFTLNSWGNEGDTVSSAEVAAVRAATERPKGAAE
;
A
#
# COMPACT_ATOMS: atom_id res chain seq x y z
N MET A 1 13.67 29.28 -52.52
CA MET A 1 13.79 28.76 -51.15
C MET A 1 15.01 29.37 -50.52
N ALA A 2 14.83 30.38 -49.70
CA ALA A 2 15.91 31.17 -49.11
C ALA A 2 16.16 30.72 -47.67
N LEU A 3 17.36 30.27 -47.38
CA LEU A 3 17.87 30.04 -46.03
C LEU A 3 18.18 31.42 -45.41
N VAL A 4 17.46 31.73 -44.30
CA VAL A 4 17.76 32.88 -43.45
C VAL A 4 18.76 32.42 -42.37
N ALA A 5 19.98 32.88 -42.43
CA ALA A 5 21.00 32.72 -41.42
C ALA A 5 20.78 33.76 -40.30
N CYS A 6 20.54 33.30 -39.07
CA CYS A 6 20.55 34.17 -37.89
C CYS A 6 22.01 34.49 -37.52
N GLN A 7 22.36 35.76 -37.51
CA GLN A 7 23.64 36.27 -36.97
C GLN A 7 23.51 36.49 -35.45
N PRO A 8 24.52 36.18 -34.63
CA PRO A 8 24.49 36.47 -33.20
C PRO A 8 24.76 37.97 -32.93
N GLN A 9 23.94 38.53 -32.05
CA GLN A 9 24.10 39.89 -31.51
C GLN A 9 25.20 39.92 -30.44
N PRO A 10 25.95 41.01 -30.30
CA PRO A 10 27.01 41.10 -29.29
C PRO A 10 26.44 41.31 -27.89
N VAL A 11 26.94 40.51 -26.96
CA VAL A 11 26.60 40.56 -25.52
C VAL A 11 27.31 41.74 -24.88
N GLY A 12 26.54 42.68 -24.30
CA GLY A 12 27.03 43.80 -23.52
C GLY A 12 27.73 43.33 -22.24
N THR A 13 28.91 43.89 -21.98
CA THR A 13 29.68 43.66 -20.75
C THR A 13 29.05 44.45 -19.60
N GLY A 14 28.11 43.84 -18.89
CA GLY A 14 27.66 44.30 -17.60
C GLY A 14 28.52 43.66 -16.51
N SER A 15 29.23 44.46 -15.71
CA SER A 15 29.96 44.01 -14.52
C SER A 15 28.96 43.61 -13.42
N GLY A 16 28.39 42.43 -13.51
CA GLY A 16 27.64 41.77 -12.45
C GLY A 16 28.63 41.09 -11.49
N LYS A 17 28.59 41.44 -10.22
CA LYS A 17 29.24 40.69 -9.14
C LYS A 17 28.87 39.22 -9.31
N ALA A 18 29.86 38.38 -9.54
CA ALA A 18 29.69 36.94 -9.51
C ALA A 18 29.14 36.56 -8.13
N HIS A 19 27.88 36.17 -8.06
CA HIS A 19 27.44 35.30 -6.98
C HIS A 19 28.33 34.06 -7.10
N GLN A 20 29.25 33.89 -6.17
CA GLN A 20 29.83 32.59 -5.93
C GLN A 20 28.66 31.64 -5.71
N ALA A 21 28.35 30.81 -6.70
CA ALA A 21 27.58 29.62 -6.48
C ALA A 21 28.36 28.86 -5.42
N ASP A 22 27.76 28.74 -4.26
CA ASP A 22 28.22 27.81 -3.25
C ASP A 22 28.19 26.43 -3.94
N THR A 23 29.34 26.01 -4.43
CA THR A 23 29.58 24.68 -4.93
C THR A 23 29.66 23.77 -3.70
N GLY A 24 28.56 23.63 -3.00
CA GLY A 24 28.34 22.59 -2.01
C GLY A 24 28.26 21.20 -2.65
N GLY A 25 29.21 20.91 -3.53
CA GLY A 25 29.64 19.56 -3.74
C GLY A 25 30.31 19.14 -2.45
N SER A 26 29.67 18.31 -1.66
CA SER A 26 30.28 17.59 -0.55
C SER A 26 31.61 17.02 -1.07
N ALA A 27 32.72 17.68 -0.80
CA ALA A 27 33.98 16.98 -0.71
C ALA A 27 33.71 15.84 0.24
N ALA A 28 33.96 14.60 -0.19
CA ALA A 28 33.80 13.44 0.68
C ALA A 28 34.47 13.79 2.02
N GLY A 29 33.65 14.04 3.05
CA GLY A 29 34.16 14.54 4.31
C GLY A 29 35.16 13.53 4.82
N ASP A 30 36.33 14.01 5.27
CA ASP A 30 37.23 13.13 6.00
C ASP A 30 36.64 12.87 7.39
N PHE A 31 35.88 11.78 7.50
CA PHE A 31 35.29 11.33 8.76
C PHE A 31 36.32 10.66 9.68
N GLY A 32 37.58 10.60 9.26
CA GLY A 32 38.63 9.88 9.97
C GLY A 32 38.54 8.34 9.84
N PRO A 33 39.43 7.61 10.50
CA PRO A 33 39.35 6.16 10.56
C PRO A 33 38.24 5.70 11.50
N PRO A 34 37.70 4.47 11.31
CA PRO A 34 36.76 3.88 12.25
C PRO A 34 37.41 3.75 13.65
N GLN A 35 36.58 3.97 14.69
CA GLN A 35 36.99 3.95 16.09
C GLN A 35 36.25 2.81 16.82
N GLY A 36 36.81 2.37 17.92
CA GLY A 36 36.28 1.27 18.74
C GLY A 36 36.45 -0.11 18.09
N ASP A 37 35.85 -1.11 18.74
CA ASP A 37 35.78 -2.47 18.20
C ASP A 37 34.75 -2.53 17.05
N PRO A 38 34.90 -3.46 16.09
CA PRO A 38 33.91 -3.70 15.07
C PRO A 38 32.51 -3.98 15.64
N ILE A 39 31.48 -3.41 15.06
CA ILE A 39 30.08 -3.52 15.49
C ILE A 39 29.34 -4.41 14.52
N GLN A 40 28.66 -5.44 15.02
CA GLN A 40 27.72 -6.21 14.20
C GLN A 40 26.46 -5.41 13.94
N ALA A 41 26.07 -5.24 12.68
CA ALA A 41 24.85 -4.55 12.31
C ALA A 41 23.61 -5.31 12.83
N VAL A 42 22.64 -4.57 13.35
CA VAL A 42 21.31 -5.10 13.64
C VAL A 42 20.49 -5.04 12.36
N LEU A 43 19.99 -6.19 11.92
CA LEU A 43 19.14 -6.33 10.76
C LEU A 43 17.72 -6.66 11.22
N THR A 44 16.71 -5.94 10.72
CA THR A 44 15.30 -6.17 11.07
C THR A 44 14.46 -6.45 9.86
N SER A 45 13.40 -7.22 10.03
CA SER A 45 12.39 -7.47 8.99
C SER A 45 11.29 -6.43 9.09
N ALA A 46 10.71 -6.04 7.97
CA ALA A 46 9.56 -5.14 7.94
C ALA A 46 8.37 -5.70 8.73
N PRO A 47 7.62 -4.85 9.46
CA PRO A 47 7.69 -3.40 9.50
C PRO A 47 8.68 -2.82 10.52
N ASP A 48 9.48 -3.65 11.21
CA ASP A 48 10.40 -3.22 12.26
C ASP A 48 11.66 -2.56 11.66
N VAL A 49 12.22 -1.62 12.43
CA VAL A 49 13.47 -0.94 12.09
C VAL A 49 14.54 -1.17 13.17
N PRO A 50 15.84 -1.18 12.83
CA PRO A 50 16.89 -1.24 13.84
C PRO A 50 16.85 0.00 14.75
N PRO A 51 17.32 -0.11 16.01
CA PRO A 51 17.39 1.03 16.90
C PRO A 51 18.28 2.15 16.32
N PRO A 52 18.03 3.42 16.71
CA PRO A 52 18.91 4.54 16.36
C PRO A 52 20.37 4.26 16.70
N VAL A 53 21.27 4.82 15.90
CA VAL A 53 22.71 4.69 16.14
C VAL A 53 23.09 5.55 17.34
N ASP A 54 23.46 4.89 18.46
CA ASP A 54 23.84 5.55 19.72
C ASP A 54 25.36 5.67 19.81
N ARG A 55 25.98 6.49 18.96
CA ARG A 55 27.41 6.83 18.99
C ARG A 55 27.68 8.09 18.17
N ASP A 56 28.68 8.84 18.57
CA ASP A 56 29.09 10.11 17.95
C ASP A 56 30.36 10.01 17.08
N TYR A 57 30.88 8.78 16.86
CA TYR A 57 32.07 8.49 16.08
C TYR A 57 31.80 7.49 14.96
N PRO A 58 32.56 7.51 13.85
CA PRO A 58 32.51 6.49 12.80
C PRO A 58 33.10 5.17 13.31
N ALA A 59 32.44 4.05 13.01
CA ALA A 59 32.86 2.71 13.38
C ALA A 59 33.10 1.83 12.16
N LYS A 60 33.74 0.67 12.38
CA LYS A 60 33.67 -0.45 11.46
C LYS A 60 32.39 -1.23 11.76
N VAL A 61 31.48 -1.29 10.81
CA VAL A 61 30.22 -2.02 10.92
C VAL A 61 30.28 -3.26 10.04
N ILE A 62 29.98 -4.42 10.61
CA ILE A 62 29.94 -5.70 9.90
C ILE A 62 28.47 -6.02 9.59
N VAL A 63 28.16 -6.23 8.33
CA VAL A 63 26.82 -6.65 7.86
C VAL A 63 26.92 -8.08 7.33
N ASP A 64 26.19 -8.99 7.95
CA ASP A 64 26.03 -10.37 7.48
C ASP A 64 24.65 -10.53 6.84
N MET A 65 24.60 -10.67 5.51
CA MET A 65 23.35 -10.82 4.75
C MET A 65 23.34 -12.15 4.01
N GLU A 66 22.30 -12.94 4.27
CA GLU A 66 22.07 -14.19 3.53
C GLU A 66 21.02 -14.00 2.43
N VAL A 67 21.31 -14.48 1.24
CA VAL A 67 20.37 -14.57 0.14
C VAL A 67 19.73 -15.96 0.16
N ARG A 68 18.40 -16.01 0.03
CA ARG A 68 17.62 -17.27 -0.06
C ARG A 68 16.52 -17.16 -1.10
N GLU A 69 16.27 -18.25 -1.81
CA GLU A 69 15.11 -18.44 -2.67
C GLU A 69 14.09 -19.29 -1.91
N LEU A 70 12.88 -18.76 -1.69
CA LEU A 70 11.87 -19.36 -0.81
C LEU A 70 10.50 -19.32 -1.45
N ASP A 71 9.77 -20.43 -1.34
CA ASP A 71 8.36 -20.47 -1.67
C ASP A 71 7.56 -19.93 -0.47
N LEU A 72 7.00 -18.73 -0.61
CA LEU A 72 6.22 -18.06 0.42
C LEU A 72 4.83 -17.70 -0.11
N GLU A 73 3.91 -17.44 0.80
CA GLU A 73 2.55 -17.01 0.47
C GLU A 73 2.55 -15.52 0.09
N ILE A 74 2.15 -15.21 -1.15
CA ILE A 74 1.99 -13.83 -1.64
C ILE A 74 0.59 -13.29 -1.37
N SER A 75 -0.40 -14.16 -1.35
CA SER A 75 -1.81 -13.91 -1.02
C SER A 75 -2.39 -15.21 -0.49
N GLU A 76 -3.51 -15.16 0.22
CA GLU A 76 -4.14 -16.34 0.81
C GLU A 76 -4.28 -17.50 -0.19
N GLY A 77 -3.63 -18.63 0.10
CA GLY A 77 -3.60 -19.83 -0.75
C GLY A 77 -2.88 -19.66 -2.10
N VAL A 78 -2.10 -18.60 -2.29
CA VAL A 78 -1.27 -18.35 -3.48
C VAL A 78 0.19 -18.36 -3.08
N THR A 79 0.95 -19.33 -3.59
CA THR A 79 2.38 -19.46 -3.33
C THR A 79 3.20 -18.90 -4.49
N TYR A 80 4.29 -18.21 -4.17
CA TYR A 80 5.23 -17.64 -5.14
C TYR A 80 6.66 -17.88 -4.69
N THR A 81 7.58 -18.11 -5.63
CA THR A 81 9.01 -18.23 -5.29
C THR A 81 9.63 -16.85 -5.19
N PHE A 82 9.84 -16.39 -3.97
CA PHE A 82 10.56 -15.16 -3.69
C PHE A 82 12.07 -15.38 -3.66
N TRP A 83 12.81 -14.40 -4.15
CA TRP A 83 14.25 -14.30 -3.96
C TRP A 83 14.50 -13.19 -2.94
N THR A 84 15.20 -13.50 -1.86
CA THR A 84 15.17 -12.66 -0.67
C THR A 84 16.57 -12.28 -0.18
N PHE A 85 16.66 -11.11 0.43
CA PHE A 85 17.77 -10.72 1.31
C PHE A 85 17.31 -10.87 2.77
N GLY A 86 17.91 -11.81 3.51
CA GLY A 86 17.55 -12.06 4.91
C GLY A 86 16.29 -12.91 5.11
N GLY A 87 15.76 -13.56 4.04
CA GLY A 87 14.65 -14.52 4.15
C GLY A 87 13.25 -13.92 4.08
N GLY A 88 13.10 -12.61 3.86
CA GLY A 88 11.82 -11.91 3.72
C GLY A 88 11.79 -10.93 2.56
N VAL A 89 10.61 -10.42 2.26
CA VAL A 89 10.39 -9.32 1.30
C VAL A 89 9.55 -8.23 1.99
N PRO A 90 10.06 -7.00 2.01
CA PRO A 90 11.38 -6.57 1.54
C PRO A 90 12.51 -7.21 2.35
N GLY A 91 13.73 -7.12 1.83
CA GLY A 91 14.93 -7.54 2.53
C GLY A 91 15.16 -6.74 3.82
N SER A 92 16.05 -7.25 4.68
CA SER A 92 16.29 -6.69 6.01
C SER A 92 16.70 -5.21 5.97
N PHE A 93 16.11 -4.41 6.85
CA PHE A 93 16.49 -3.01 7.03
C PHE A 93 17.88 -2.92 7.68
N MET A 94 18.72 -2.05 7.14
CA MET A 94 20.05 -1.74 7.67
C MET A 94 20.08 -0.29 8.15
N ARG A 95 20.71 -0.05 9.32
CA ARG A 95 20.87 1.30 9.89
C ARG A 95 22.32 1.51 10.31
N ILE A 96 22.97 2.47 9.68
CA ILE A 96 24.37 2.84 9.88
C ILE A 96 24.49 4.35 10.02
N ARG A 97 25.69 4.84 10.33
CA ARG A 97 25.99 6.26 10.48
C ARG A 97 26.87 6.77 9.35
N GLN A 98 26.68 7.99 8.95
CA GLN A 98 27.61 8.66 8.02
C GLN A 98 29.03 8.65 8.56
N GLY A 99 29.98 8.26 7.72
CA GLY A 99 31.38 8.09 8.07
C GLY A 99 31.76 6.65 8.47
N ASP A 100 30.81 5.75 8.68
CA ASP A 100 31.12 4.34 8.95
C ASP A 100 31.86 3.68 7.80
N THR A 101 32.73 2.75 8.16
CA THR A 101 33.31 1.78 7.22
C THR A 101 32.54 0.47 7.37
N VAL A 102 31.78 0.12 6.35
CA VAL A 102 30.98 -1.10 6.34
C VAL A 102 31.77 -2.24 5.70
N GLU A 103 31.89 -3.36 6.37
CA GLU A 103 32.33 -4.63 5.82
C GLU A 103 31.09 -5.48 5.57
N PHE A 104 30.77 -5.72 4.30
CA PHE A 104 29.56 -6.39 3.89
C PHE A 104 29.84 -7.82 3.45
N HIS A 105 29.22 -8.78 4.11
CA HIS A 105 29.26 -10.21 3.82
C HIS A 105 27.96 -10.60 3.15
N LEU A 106 28.01 -10.97 1.87
CA LEU A 106 26.88 -11.52 1.15
C LEU A 106 27.06 -13.01 0.98
N LYS A 107 26.18 -13.79 1.61
CA LYS A 107 26.16 -15.25 1.59
C LYS A 107 25.01 -15.72 0.72
N ASN A 108 25.27 -16.50 -0.31
CA ASN A 108 24.22 -17.13 -1.11
C ASN A 108 23.99 -18.55 -0.61
N HIS A 109 22.78 -18.82 -0.09
CA HIS A 109 22.46 -20.11 0.50
C HIS A 109 22.69 -21.25 -0.48
N PRO A 110 23.22 -22.41 -0.04
CA PRO A 110 23.51 -23.55 -0.94
C PRO A 110 22.31 -24.07 -1.70
N ASP A 111 21.10 -23.91 -1.17
CA ASP A 111 19.84 -24.36 -1.82
C ASP A 111 19.33 -23.39 -2.88
N SER A 112 19.89 -22.18 -2.99
CA SER A 112 19.57 -21.22 -4.05
C SER A 112 19.94 -21.83 -5.42
N LYS A 113 19.22 -21.44 -6.45
CA LYS A 113 19.44 -21.93 -7.82
C LYS A 113 20.20 -20.93 -8.68
N MET A 114 20.15 -19.66 -8.30
CA MET A 114 20.70 -18.55 -9.07
C MET A 114 21.87 -17.90 -8.35
N PRO A 115 22.84 -17.33 -9.08
CA PRO A 115 23.80 -16.40 -8.50
C PRO A 115 23.10 -15.07 -8.19
N HIS A 116 23.55 -14.41 -7.14
CA HIS A 116 23.04 -13.11 -6.70
C HIS A 116 24.17 -12.15 -6.35
N ASN A 117 23.88 -10.88 -6.31
CA ASN A 117 24.77 -9.83 -5.83
C ASN A 117 23.93 -8.75 -5.10
N ILE A 118 24.57 -7.68 -4.66
CA ILE A 118 23.87 -6.55 -4.07
C ILE A 118 24.44 -5.22 -4.63
N ASP A 119 23.54 -4.38 -5.12
CA ASP A 119 23.74 -2.98 -5.43
C ASP A 119 23.13 -2.15 -4.29
N LEU A 120 23.94 -1.39 -3.59
CA LEU A 120 23.47 -0.47 -2.55
C LEU A 120 23.56 0.96 -3.09
N HIS A 121 22.44 1.64 -3.25
CA HIS A 121 22.41 3.03 -3.72
C HIS A 121 23.14 4.00 -2.75
N ALA A 122 23.40 3.56 -1.51
CA ALA A 122 24.22 4.28 -0.53
C ALA A 122 25.73 4.26 -0.85
N VAL A 123 26.18 3.40 -1.77
CA VAL A 123 27.59 3.16 -2.06
C VAL A 123 28.05 3.98 -3.26
N THR A 124 29.04 4.83 -3.05
CA THR A 124 29.75 5.52 -4.14
C THR A 124 30.85 4.61 -4.69
N GLY A 125 30.56 3.91 -5.77
CA GLY A 125 31.50 2.98 -6.41
C GLY A 125 30.84 2.24 -7.57
N PRO A 126 31.61 1.55 -8.44
CA PRO A 126 31.07 0.84 -9.59
C PRO A 126 30.01 -0.20 -9.20
N GLY A 127 28.77 -0.01 -9.73
CA GLY A 127 27.63 -0.89 -9.48
C GLY A 127 27.21 -0.95 -8.01
N GLY A 128 27.44 0.09 -7.20
CA GLY A 128 27.00 0.12 -5.80
C GLY A 128 27.48 -1.05 -4.93
N GLY A 129 28.55 -1.75 -5.35
CA GLY A 129 29.03 -2.99 -4.75
C GLY A 129 28.69 -4.26 -5.54
N ALA A 130 27.83 -4.21 -6.54
CA ALA A 130 27.36 -5.39 -7.28
C ALA A 130 28.49 -6.18 -7.96
N THR A 131 29.51 -5.48 -8.48
CA THR A 131 30.67 -6.13 -9.11
C THR A 131 31.54 -6.92 -8.13
N SER A 132 31.53 -6.52 -6.85
CA SER A 132 32.36 -7.11 -5.79
C SER A 132 31.61 -8.17 -4.97
N SER A 133 30.30 -8.27 -5.13
CA SER A 133 29.43 -9.13 -4.34
C SER A 133 28.76 -10.25 -5.14
N PHE A 134 29.11 -10.45 -6.41
CA PHE A 134 28.54 -11.55 -7.22
C PHE A 134 28.90 -12.90 -6.60
N THR A 135 27.86 -13.63 -6.19
CA THR A 135 28.00 -14.81 -5.33
C THR A 135 27.16 -15.97 -5.88
N ALA A 136 27.82 -17.09 -6.20
CA ALA A 136 27.14 -18.33 -6.58
C ALA A 136 26.55 -19.04 -5.35
N PRO A 137 25.57 -19.95 -5.54
CA PRO A 137 25.03 -20.74 -4.44
C PRO A 137 26.15 -21.45 -3.65
N GLY A 138 26.07 -21.41 -2.32
CA GLY A 138 27.06 -21.97 -1.41
C GLY A 138 28.34 -21.14 -1.22
N HIS A 139 28.39 -19.95 -1.81
CA HIS A 139 29.56 -19.04 -1.68
C HIS A 139 29.23 -17.80 -0.87
N GLU A 140 30.28 -17.13 -0.44
CA GLU A 140 30.26 -15.83 0.24
C GLU A 140 31.17 -14.85 -0.52
N ALA A 141 30.72 -13.62 -0.65
CA ALA A 141 31.53 -12.51 -1.10
C ALA A 141 31.59 -11.44 -0.01
N VAL A 142 32.80 -10.84 0.16
CA VAL A 142 33.03 -9.79 1.13
C VAL A 142 33.61 -8.58 0.44
N PHE A 143 33.04 -7.40 0.72
CA PHE A 143 33.60 -6.13 0.26
C PHE A 143 33.39 -5.05 1.32
N SER A 144 34.11 -3.94 1.19
CA SER A 144 33.97 -2.84 2.13
C SER A 144 33.72 -1.53 1.41
N PHE A 145 32.94 -0.66 2.04
CA PHE A 145 32.70 0.70 1.58
C PHE A 145 32.64 1.69 2.74
N LYS A 146 32.76 2.97 2.44
CA LYS A 146 32.55 4.05 3.39
C LYS A 146 31.21 4.73 3.13
N ALA A 147 30.39 4.90 4.17
CA ALA A 147 29.12 5.61 4.09
C ALA A 147 29.36 7.12 4.01
N LEU A 148 29.39 7.66 2.81
CA LEU A 148 29.77 9.06 2.57
C LEU A 148 28.62 10.03 2.73
N ASN A 149 27.40 9.62 2.37
CA ASN A 149 26.24 10.49 2.30
C ASN A 149 25.14 9.97 3.21
N GLN A 150 24.57 10.86 4.03
CA GLN A 150 23.38 10.55 4.79
C GLN A 150 22.16 10.44 3.87
N GLY A 151 21.19 9.60 4.23
CA GLY A 151 19.95 9.41 3.48
C GLY A 151 19.35 8.04 3.69
N LEU A 152 18.21 7.84 3.09
CA LEU A 152 17.50 6.56 3.02
C LEU A 152 17.66 6.02 1.60
N TYR A 153 18.26 4.86 1.44
CA TYR A 153 18.65 4.33 0.14
C TYR A 153 18.06 2.94 -0.08
N VAL A 154 17.64 2.67 -1.32
CA VAL A 154 17.31 1.32 -1.75
C VAL A 154 18.59 0.51 -1.93
N TYR A 155 18.53 -0.77 -1.66
CA TYR A 155 19.46 -1.76 -2.18
C TYR A 155 18.68 -2.85 -2.92
N HIS A 156 19.28 -3.46 -3.92
CA HIS A 156 18.65 -4.52 -4.70
C HIS A 156 19.68 -5.46 -5.35
N CYS A 157 19.21 -6.60 -5.85
CA CYS A 157 20.06 -7.45 -6.69
C CYS A 157 20.23 -6.86 -8.09
N ALA A 158 21.46 -6.79 -8.57
CA ALA A 158 21.83 -6.31 -9.90
C ALA A 158 22.38 -7.43 -10.79
N THR A 159 22.16 -8.69 -10.44
CA THR A 159 22.46 -9.82 -11.32
C THR A 159 21.52 -9.85 -12.53
N ALA A 160 22.05 -10.06 -13.71
CA ALA A 160 21.23 -10.13 -14.92
C ALA A 160 20.40 -11.43 -14.99
N PRO A 161 19.11 -11.36 -15.40
CA PRO A 161 18.34 -10.18 -15.80
C PRO A 161 17.83 -9.38 -14.58
N VAL A 162 18.34 -8.16 -14.40
CA VAL A 162 18.16 -7.36 -13.18
C VAL A 162 16.68 -7.20 -12.78
N GLY A 163 15.82 -6.85 -13.75
CA GLY A 163 14.39 -6.64 -13.50
C GLY A 163 13.70 -7.88 -12.95
N MET A 164 14.11 -9.08 -13.35
CA MET A 164 13.58 -10.33 -12.84
C MET A 164 13.97 -10.54 -11.36
N HIS A 165 15.22 -10.25 -10.98
CA HIS A 165 15.66 -10.37 -9.60
C HIS A 165 14.90 -9.41 -8.68
N VAL A 166 14.74 -8.16 -9.10
CA VAL A 166 13.95 -7.16 -8.37
C VAL A 166 12.49 -7.57 -8.28
N ALA A 167 11.86 -7.99 -9.39
CA ALA A 167 10.47 -8.41 -9.43
C ALA A 167 10.18 -9.68 -8.61
N ASN A 168 11.21 -10.47 -8.28
CA ASN A 168 11.08 -11.62 -7.37
C ASN A 168 11.30 -11.26 -5.89
N GLY A 169 11.48 -9.96 -5.55
CA GLY A 169 11.52 -9.50 -4.17
C GLY A 169 12.90 -9.11 -3.65
N MET A 170 13.93 -9.07 -4.51
CA MET A 170 15.30 -8.78 -4.09
C MET A 170 15.57 -7.28 -3.96
N TYR A 171 14.99 -6.64 -2.98
CA TYR A 171 15.17 -5.23 -2.63
C TYR A 171 14.95 -4.99 -1.13
N GLY A 172 15.50 -3.89 -0.62
CA GLY A 172 15.31 -3.43 0.75
C GLY A 172 15.84 -2.01 0.94
N LEU A 173 15.91 -1.55 2.19
CA LEU A 173 16.37 -0.21 2.56
C LEU A 173 17.60 -0.24 3.46
N ILE A 174 18.49 0.72 3.25
CA ILE A 174 19.58 1.08 4.14
C ILE A 174 19.47 2.57 4.50
N LEU A 175 19.40 2.87 5.79
CA LEU A 175 19.46 4.21 6.34
C LEU A 175 20.90 4.54 6.74
N VAL A 176 21.42 5.62 6.20
CA VAL A 176 22.65 6.24 6.63
C VAL A 176 22.28 7.47 7.45
N GLU A 177 22.32 7.36 8.77
CA GLU A 177 22.03 8.48 9.66
C GLU A 177 23.07 9.60 9.56
N PRO A 178 22.63 10.88 9.74
CA PRO A 178 23.57 11.97 9.93
C PRO A 178 24.43 11.78 11.19
N PRO A 179 25.59 12.47 11.28
CA PRO A 179 26.46 12.37 12.45
C PRO A 179 25.80 12.68 13.79
N GLU A 180 24.84 13.56 13.80
CA GLU A 180 24.03 13.95 14.97
C GLU A 180 22.85 13.02 15.26
N GLY A 181 22.62 12.02 14.42
CA GLY A 181 21.43 11.17 14.48
C GLY A 181 20.19 11.86 13.91
N LEU A 182 19.10 11.10 13.75
CA LEU A 182 17.79 11.66 13.40
C LEU A 182 17.10 12.23 14.65
N PRO A 183 16.29 13.29 14.54
CA PRO A 183 15.44 13.73 15.63
C PRO A 183 14.61 12.58 16.20
N PRO A 184 14.43 12.47 17.53
CA PRO A 184 13.64 11.37 18.10
C PRO A 184 12.15 11.49 17.69
N VAL A 185 11.53 10.34 17.50
CA VAL A 185 10.08 10.17 17.30
C VAL A 185 9.58 9.02 18.17
N ASP A 186 8.26 8.91 18.36
CA ASP A 186 7.68 7.89 19.23
C ASP A 186 7.62 6.52 18.54
N LYS A 187 7.40 6.51 17.22
CA LYS A 187 7.27 5.29 16.41
C LYS A 187 8.04 5.41 15.09
N GLU A 188 8.71 4.34 14.73
CA GLU A 188 9.37 4.20 13.42
C GLU A 188 8.92 2.89 12.76
N PHE A 189 8.62 2.94 11.45
CA PHE A 189 8.21 1.76 10.71
C PHE A 189 8.85 1.72 9.32
N TYR A 190 9.10 0.49 8.84
CA TYR A 190 9.60 0.17 7.52
C TYR A 190 8.46 -0.29 6.62
N VAL A 191 8.17 0.48 5.57
CA VAL A 191 7.14 0.17 4.57
C VAL A 191 7.75 0.21 3.18
N MET A 192 7.65 -0.86 2.42
CA MET A 192 8.22 -0.90 1.07
C MET A 192 7.25 -1.50 0.07
N GLN A 193 6.98 -0.76 -1.00
CA GLN A 193 6.18 -1.23 -2.12
C GLN A 193 7.03 -2.06 -3.08
N GLY A 194 6.41 -3.08 -3.66
CA GLY A 194 6.96 -3.85 -4.76
C GLY A 194 5.86 -4.40 -5.65
N GLU A 195 6.23 -4.84 -6.83
CA GLU A 195 5.32 -5.36 -7.85
C GLU A 195 5.71 -6.78 -8.24
N PHE A 196 4.69 -7.63 -8.41
CA PHE A 196 4.88 -9.04 -8.74
C PHE A 196 4.06 -9.40 -9.97
N TYR A 197 4.65 -10.21 -10.83
CA TYR A 197 4.13 -10.56 -12.14
C TYR A 197 3.97 -12.08 -12.20
N THR A 198 2.74 -12.57 -12.01
CA THR A 198 2.45 -14.01 -12.00
C THR A 198 1.76 -14.44 -13.29
N VAL A 199 2.00 -15.68 -13.71
CA VAL A 199 1.33 -16.28 -14.89
C VAL A 199 -0.18 -16.31 -14.67
N GLY A 200 -0.62 -16.73 -13.48
CA GLY A 200 -2.02 -16.72 -13.09
C GLY A 200 -2.56 -15.32 -12.88
N LYS A 201 -3.87 -15.24 -12.65
CA LYS A 201 -4.57 -14.00 -12.33
C LYS A 201 -4.37 -13.63 -10.85
N TYR A 202 -4.77 -12.41 -10.51
CA TYR A 202 -4.82 -11.96 -9.13
C TYR A 202 -5.65 -12.93 -8.27
N ARG A 203 -5.07 -13.42 -7.16
CA ARG A 203 -5.63 -14.41 -6.22
C ARG A 203 -5.96 -15.79 -6.82
N GLU A 204 -5.43 -16.14 -7.98
CA GLU A 204 -5.56 -17.49 -8.50
C GLU A 204 -4.77 -18.47 -7.62
N LYS A 205 -5.47 -19.41 -6.99
CA LYS A 205 -4.92 -20.30 -5.96
C LYS A 205 -3.85 -21.25 -6.51
N GLY A 206 -2.93 -21.62 -5.64
CA GLY A 206 -1.81 -22.52 -5.93
C GLY A 206 -0.51 -21.78 -6.21
N TYR A 207 0.49 -22.54 -6.69
CA TYR A 207 1.79 -21.99 -7.04
C TYR A 207 1.73 -21.17 -8.33
N GLN A 208 2.25 -19.96 -8.28
CA GLN A 208 2.26 -19.01 -9.39
C GLN A 208 3.69 -18.71 -9.83
N PRO A 209 4.11 -19.15 -11.04
CA PRO A 209 5.42 -18.78 -11.56
C PRO A 209 5.46 -17.31 -12.03
N PHE A 210 6.68 -16.77 -12.10
CA PHE A 210 6.95 -15.43 -12.63
C PHE A 210 6.61 -15.35 -14.13
N ASP A 211 6.02 -14.21 -14.54
CA ASP A 211 5.69 -13.90 -15.94
C ASP A 211 6.54 -12.72 -16.45
N MET A 212 7.53 -13.04 -17.26
CA MET A 212 8.45 -12.07 -17.87
C MET A 212 7.72 -11.10 -18.82
N GLN A 213 6.72 -11.58 -19.57
CA GLN A 213 6.01 -10.73 -20.53
C GLN A 213 5.18 -9.66 -19.81
N LYS A 214 4.45 -10.05 -18.77
CA LYS A 214 3.72 -9.09 -17.93
C LYS A 214 4.68 -8.06 -17.29
N ALA A 215 5.89 -8.47 -16.89
CA ALA A 215 6.88 -7.57 -16.33
C ALA A 215 7.39 -6.55 -17.36
N ILE A 216 7.66 -6.98 -18.58
CA ILE A 216 8.05 -6.08 -19.69
C ILE A 216 6.92 -5.11 -20.05
N GLU A 217 5.68 -5.57 -19.99
CA GLU A 217 4.47 -4.77 -20.27
C GLU A 217 4.01 -3.89 -19.10
N GLU A 218 4.72 -3.92 -17.96
CA GLU A 218 4.38 -3.19 -16.72
C GLU A 218 2.98 -3.57 -16.17
N ASN A 219 2.49 -4.76 -16.52
CA ASN A 219 1.18 -5.27 -16.13
C ASN A 219 1.28 -6.15 -14.87
N ALA A 220 1.61 -5.54 -13.74
CA ALA A 220 1.73 -6.24 -12.46
C ALA A 220 0.43 -6.94 -12.07
N THR A 221 0.54 -8.21 -11.66
CA THR A 221 -0.58 -8.97 -11.09
C THR A 221 -0.84 -8.49 -9.66
N TYR A 222 0.23 -8.30 -8.87
CA TYR A 222 0.17 -7.76 -7.52
C TYR A 222 1.03 -6.50 -7.40
N VAL A 223 0.57 -5.54 -6.61
CA VAL A 223 1.35 -4.42 -6.10
C VAL A 223 1.15 -4.44 -4.60
N LEU A 224 2.21 -4.63 -3.83
CA LEU A 224 2.10 -5.00 -2.42
C LEU A 224 2.99 -4.12 -1.54
N PHE A 225 2.53 -3.83 -0.33
CA PHE A 225 3.42 -3.39 0.74
C PHE A 225 3.98 -4.62 1.47
N ASN A 226 5.27 -4.59 1.76
CA ASN A 226 5.99 -5.61 2.52
C ASN A 226 5.77 -7.05 2.03
N GLY A 227 5.74 -7.22 0.70
CA GLY A 227 5.91 -8.50 0.00
C GLY A 227 4.70 -9.43 -0.04
N SER A 228 3.66 -9.22 0.75
CA SER A 228 2.45 -10.04 0.67
C SER A 228 1.18 -9.24 0.90
N GLU A 229 0.09 -9.70 0.30
CA GLU A 229 -1.23 -9.15 0.58
C GLU A 229 -1.56 -9.32 2.07
N GLY A 230 -2.03 -8.25 2.71
CA GLY A 230 -2.32 -8.28 4.14
C GLY A 230 -1.10 -8.20 5.08
N ALA A 231 0.11 -7.97 4.58
CA ALA A 231 1.32 -7.84 5.43
C ALA A 231 1.22 -6.74 6.49
N LEU A 232 0.40 -5.71 6.24
CA LEU A 232 0.16 -4.57 7.14
C LEU A 232 -1.33 -4.41 7.49
N VAL A 233 -2.12 -5.49 7.53
CA VAL A 233 -3.58 -5.45 7.73
C VAL A 233 -3.97 -6.31 8.94
N GLY A 234 -5.12 -6.02 9.54
CA GLY A 234 -5.65 -6.78 10.67
C GLY A 234 -4.75 -6.72 11.90
N GLU A 235 -4.29 -7.86 12.39
CA GLU A 235 -3.39 -7.93 13.53
C GLU A 235 -1.93 -7.52 13.19
N LYS A 236 -1.58 -7.55 11.90
CA LYS A 236 -0.26 -7.12 11.38
C LYS A 236 -0.20 -5.61 11.09
N ALA A 237 -1.31 -4.87 11.29
CA ALA A 237 -1.34 -3.43 11.14
C ALA A 237 -0.31 -2.76 12.05
N ILE A 238 0.37 -1.73 11.56
CA ILE A 238 1.24 -0.91 12.41
C ILE A 238 0.41 -0.12 13.42
N LYS A 239 0.97 0.16 14.60
CA LYS A 239 0.22 0.68 15.73
C LYS A 239 0.88 1.93 16.33
N ALA A 240 0.05 2.92 16.66
CA ALA A 240 0.45 4.12 17.37
C ALA A 240 -0.64 4.51 18.39
N SER A 241 -0.37 5.53 19.18
CA SER A 241 -1.33 6.14 20.11
C SER A 241 -1.53 7.61 19.77
N VAL A 242 -2.70 8.16 20.09
CA VAL A 242 -2.95 9.60 19.95
C VAL A 242 -1.86 10.38 20.68
N GLY A 243 -1.26 11.32 19.98
CA GLY A 243 -0.13 12.13 20.45
C GLY A 243 1.25 11.63 19.98
N ASP A 244 1.36 10.40 19.49
CA ASP A 244 2.64 9.88 18.96
C ASP A 244 3.04 10.64 17.68
N THR A 245 4.32 10.87 17.53
CA THR A 245 4.96 11.22 16.27
C THR A 245 5.43 9.95 15.58
N VAL A 246 4.94 9.73 14.36
CA VAL A 246 5.23 8.54 13.55
C VAL A 246 6.21 8.91 12.44
N ARG A 247 7.26 8.11 12.26
CA ARG A 247 8.18 8.16 11.13
C ARG A 247 8.02 6.90 10.30
N LEU A 248 7.77 7.07 9.00
CA LEU A 248 7.77 5.96 8.05
C LEU A 248 9.00 6.06 7.15
N PHE A 249 9.78 4.99 7.11
CA PHE A 249 10.82 4.78 6.11
C PHE A 249 10.18 4.05 4.94
N VAL A 250 9.88 4.81 3.88
CA VAL A 250 9.13 4.31 2.73
C VAL A 250 10.07 4.06 1.56
N GLY A 251 10.01 2.86 1.00
CA GLY A 251 10.76 2.51 -0.21
C GLY A 251 9.85 1.98 -1.32
N ASN A 252 10.38 2.00 -2.52
CA ASN A 252 9.75 1.36 -3.68
C ASN A 252 10.77 0.51 -4.44
N GLY A 253 10.65 -0.81 -4.32
CA GLY A 253 11.50 -1.75 -5.07
C GLY A 253 11.22 -1.73 -6.57
N GLY A 254 10.03 -1.33 -6.97
CA GLY A 254 9.61 -1.39 -8.36
C GLY A 254 9.37 -2.84 -8.81
N PRO A 255 9.87 -3.25 -10.02
CA PRO A 255 10.88 -2.56 -10.84
C PRO A 255 10.39 -1.41 -11.73
N ASN A 256 9.09 -1.27 -11.98
CA ASN A 256 8.57 -0.40 -13.03
C ASN A 256 7.74 0.79 -12.51
N LEU A 257 6.84 0.54 -11.54
CA LEU A 257 5.79 1.48 -11.17
C LEU A 257 6.25 2.48 -10.09
N VAL A 258 5.85 3.73 -10.24
CA VAL A 258 6.00 4.75 -9.19
C VAL A 258 4.91 4.53 -8.13
N SER A 259 5.24 4.68 -6.86
CA SER A 259 4.28 4.70 -5.77
C SER A 259 3.79 6.14 -5.53
N SER A 260 2.48 6.33 -5.46
CA SER A 260 1.85 7.56 -4.96
C SER A 260 1.48 7.32 -3.49
N PHE A 261 2.48 7.37 -2.61
CA PHE A 261 2.32 6.97 -1.21
C PHE A 261 1.50 7.97 -0.42
N HIS A 262 0.45 7.48 0.27
CA HIS A 262 -0.47 8.28 1.07
C HIS A 262 -0.97 7.49 2.28
N VAL A 263 -1.27 8.19 3.36
CA VAL A 263 -2.00 7.66 4.52
C VAL A 263 -3.34 8.39 4.57
N ILE A 264 -4.43 7.68 4.26
CA ILE A 264 -5.78 8.26 4.23
C ILE A 264 -6.17 8.68 5.65
N GLY A 265 -6.44 9.97 5.80
CA GLY A 265 -6.79 10.58 7.08
C GLY A 265 -5.65 11.34 7.73
N GLU A 266 -4.43 11.29 7.16
CA GLU A 266 -3.26 12.00 7.66
C GLU A 266 -2.67 12.96 6.63
N ILE A 267 -1.98 13.97 7.14
CA ILE A 267 -1.13 14.90 6.39
C ILE A 267 0.27 14.74 6.95
N PHE A 268 1.24 14.43 6.09
CA PHE A 268 2.64 14.37 6.53
C PHE A 268 3.12 15.77 6.91
N ASP A 269 3.50 15.96 8.18
CA ASP A 269 4.11 17.20 8.65
C ASP A 269 5.39 17.49 7.86
N LYS A 270 6.18 16.43 7.61
CA LYS A 270 7.43 16.50 6.85
C LYS A 270 7.61 15.31 5.93
N VAL A 271 8.07 15.59 4.73
CA VAL A 271 8.54 14.57 3.77
C VAL A 271 9.96 14.89 3.34
N PHE A 272 10.87 13.97 3.61
CA PHE A 272 12.26 14.00 3.19
C PHE A 272 12.43 13.06 2.00
N GLN A 273 12.62 13.61 0.80
CA GLN A 273 12.90 12.80 -0.38
C GLN A 273 14.28 12.14 -0.23
N GLU A 274 14.36 10.84 -0.49
CA GLU A 274 15.56 10.01 -0.33
C GLU A 274 16.16 10.09 1.10
N GLY A 275 15.37 10.46 2.11
CA GLY A 275 15.85 10.67 3.49
C GLY A 275 16.91 11.77 3.61
N GLY A 276 16.92 12.71 2.67
CA GLY A 276 17.89 13.82 2.65
C GLY A 276 17.65 14.86 3.76
N THR A 277 18.42 15.93 3.79
CA THR A 277 18.38 16.96 4.84
C THR A 277 17.27 17.99 4.65
N ARG A 278 16.71 18.08 3.44
CA ARG A 278 15.63 19.02 3.11
C ARG A 278 14.29 18.29 3.11
N TYR A 279 13.27 18.96 3.60
CA TYR A 279 11.92 18.43 3.62
C TYR A 279 10.89 19.40 3.06
N GLN A 280 9.77 18.87 2.65
CA GLN A 280 8.54 19.60 2.35
C GLN A 280 7.59 19.42 3.51
N GLU A 281 6.83 20.49 3.82
CA GLU A 281 5.84 20.50 4.92
C GLU A 281 4.43 20.37 4.38
N ASN A 282 3.54 19.77 5.19
CA ASN A 282 2.09 19.66 4.94
C ASN A 282 1.79 18.92 3.62
N VAL A 283 2.41 17.76 3.43
CA VAL A 283 2.30 16.95 2.21
C VAL A 283 1.22 15.88 2.39
N GLN A 284 0.27 15.82 1.47
CA GLN A 284 -0.77 14.80 1.49
C GLN A 284 -0.32 13.47 0.86
N THR A 285 0.39 13.53 -0.27
CA THR A 285 0.82 12.36 -1.05
C THR A 285 2.22 12.63 -1.58
N THR A 286 3.12 11.67 -1.41
CA THR A 286 4.48 11.76 -1.91
C THR A 286 4.76 10.71 -2.99
N LEU A 287 5.54 11.08 -4.02
CA LEU A 287 5.97 10.14 -5.04
C LEU A 287 7.24 9.43 -4.59
N VAL A 288 7.22 8.10 -4.68
CA VAL A 288 8.39 7.26 -4.46
C VAL A 288 8.67 6.51 -5.77
N PRO A 289 9.70 6.91 -6.54
CA PRO A 289 10.01 6.26 -7.81
C PRO A 289 10.48 4.82 -7.58
N ALA A 290 10.42 4.00 -8.64
CA ALA A 290 11.05 2.69 -8.61
C ALA A 290 12.55 2.82 -8.29
N GLY A 291 13.04 2.06 -7.31
CA GLY A 291 14.41 2.17 -6.81
C GLY A 291 14.68 3.41 -5.95
N GLY A 292 13.64 4.11 -5.50
CA GLY A 292 13.75 5.29 -4.65
C GLY A 292 13.07 5.14 -3.30
N SER A 293 13.16 6.19 -2.48
CA SER A 293 12.67 6.21 -1.11
C SER A 293 12.11 7.57 -0.70
N ALA A 294 11.44 7.60 0.43
CA ALA A 294 11.08 8.82 1.15
C ALA A 294 11.00 8.53 2.66
N MET A 295 11.34 9.50 3.47
CA MET A 295 11.07 9.45 4.91
C MET A 295 9.95 10.44 5.21
N THR A 296 8.88 9.99 5.86
CA THR A 296 7.75 10.84 6.25
C THR A 296 7.63 10.92 7.75
N GLU A 297 7.25 12.09 8.26
CA GLU A 297 6.96 12.29 9.68
C GLU A 297 5.61 12.98 9.82
N PHE A 298 4.81 12.53 10.77
CA PHE A 298 3.51 13.14 11.13
C PHE A 298 3.13 12.78 12.55
N ARG A 299 2.35 13.67 13.17
CA ARG A 299 1.75 13.42 14.48
C ARG A 299 0.32 12.92 14.29
N VAL A 300 -0.05 11.88 15.06
CA VAL A 300 -1.42 11.37 15.04
C VAL A 300 -2.24 12.03 16.16
N ASP A 301 -3.32 12.71 15.79
CA ASP A 301 -4.13 13.53 16.72
C ASP A 301 -5.53 12.97 16.96
N VAL A 302 -5.95 11.92 16.23
CA VAL A 302 -7.28 11.32 16.31
C VAL A 302 -7.14 9.79 16.35
N PRO A 303 -7.88 9.08 17.21
CA PRO A 303 -7.87 7.60 17.20
C PRO A 303 -8.61 7.05 15.98
N GLY A 304 -8.26 5.83 15.59
CA GLY A 304 -8.94 5.15 14.49
C GLY A 304 -8.03 4.28 13.64
N THR A 305 -8.55 3.85 12.50
CA THR A 305 -7.78 3.09 11.51
C THR A 305 -7.55 3.96 10.28
N PHE A 306 -6.30 4.26 10.01
CA PHE A 306 -5.84 5.02 8.86
C PHE A 306 -5.32 4.06 7.80
N ILE A 307 -5.69 4.27 6.54
CA ILE A 307 -5.35 3.34 5.47
C ILE A 307 -4.12 3.83 4.71
N ILE A 308 -3.08 3.02 4.71
CA ILE A 308 -1.86 3.26 3.93
C ILE A 308 -2.09 2.75 2.51
N VAL A 309 -1.89 3.58 1.48
CA VAL A 309 -2.16 3.21 0.09
C VAL A 309 -1.10 3.71 -0.88
N ASP A 310 -0.96 3.00 -2.00
CA ASP A 310 -0.61 3.64 -3.27
C ASP A 310 -1.87 4.33 -3.79
N HIS A 311 -1.89 5.66 -3.87
CA HIS A 311 -3.07 6.43 -4.29
C HIS A 311 -3.40 6.28 -5.79
N SER A 312 -2.66 5.45 -6.52
CA SER A 312 -3.12 4.82 -7.76
C SER A 312 -4.15 3.76 -7.39
N ILE A 313 -5.34 4.17 -7.05
CA ILE A 313 -6.36 3.50 -6.22
C ILE A 313 -6.65 2.04 -6.61
N PHE A 314 -6.66 1.71 -7.91
CA PHE A 314 -6.81 0.33 -8.34
C PHE A 314 -5.63 -0.58 -7.94
N ARG A 315 -4.45 -0.02 -7.67
CA ARG A 315 -3.33 -0.79 -7.12
C ARG A 315 -3.55 -1.09 -5.64
N ALA A 316 -4.13 -0.15 -4.88
CA ALA A 316 -4.47 -0.37 -3.48
C ALA A 316 -5.54 -1.46 -3.32
N PHE A 317 -6.72 -1.23 -3.86
CA PHE A 317 -7.89 -2.08 -3.57
C PHE A 317 -8.02 -3.31 -4.46
N ASN A 318 -7.34 -3.36 -5.62
CA ASN A 318 -7.50 -4.46 -6.58
C ASN A 318 -6.20 -5.22 -6.89
N LYS A 319 -5.06 -4.77 -6.34
CA LYS A 319 -3.76 -5.45 -6.49
C LYS A 319 -2.97 -5.56 -5.19
N GLY A 320 -3.53 -5.07 -4.05
CA GLY A 320 -3.03 -5.31 -2.70
C GLY A 320 -2.08 -4.26 -2.13
N ALA A 321 -1.88 -3.09 -2.77
CA ALA A 321 -1.04 -1.99 -2.24
C ALA A 321 -1.77 -1.24 -1.11
N LEU A 322 -2.09 -1.95 -0.04
CA LEU A 322 -2.88 -1.48 1.09
C LEU A 322 -2.25 -1.94 2.41
N GLY A 323 -2.22 -1.03 3.37
CA GLY A 323 -1.84 -1.29 4.76
C GLY A 323 -2.72 -0.49 5.72
N MET A 324 -2.51 -0.67 7.01
CA MET A 324 -3.26 0.01 8.07
C MET A 324 -2.31 0.54 9.14
N LEU A 325 -2.58 1.76 9.60
CA LEU A 325 -2.09 2.32 10.85
C LEU A 325 -3.28 2.36 11.81
N LYS A 326 -3.21 1.60 12.90
CA LYS A 326 -4.20 1.63 13.99
C LYS A 326 -3.71 2.56 15.09
N VAL A 327 -4.52 3.55 15.42
CA VAL A 327 -4.22 4.56 16.45
C VAL A 327 -5.19 4.37 17.60
N ASP A 328 -4.66 4.06 18.77
CA ASP A 328 -5.42 3.93 20.01
C ASP A 328 -5.40 5.26 20.80
N GLY A 329 -6.47 5.59 21.49
CA GLY A 329 -6.55 6.77 22.34
C GLY A 329 -7.95 7.31 22.49
N ASP A 330 -8.07 8.46 23.18
CA ASP A 330 -9.34 9.15 23.38
C ASP A 330 -9.73 9.95 22.12
N ASP A 331 -11.03 10.08 21.88
CA ASP A 331 -11.56 10.90 20.78
C ASP A 331 -11.14 12.35 20.90
N ASN A 332 -10.69 12.94 19.80
CA ASN A 332 -10.36 14.35 19.71
C ASN A 332 -11.40 15.10 18.83
N LEU A 333 -12.57 15.33 19.41
CA LEU A 333 -13.70 15.94 18.71
C LEU A 333 -13.44 17.38 18.23
N SER A 334 -12.38 18.03 18.74
CA SER A 334 -11.98 19.35 18.25
C SER A 334 -11.26 19.30 16.90
N VAL A 335 -10.68 18.14 16.55
CA VAL A 335 -10.00 17.88 15.27
C VAL A 335 -10.95 17.18 14.30
N TYR A 336 -11.68 16.16 14.78
CA TYR A 336 -12.60 15.39 13.95
C TYR A 336 -13.82 14.97 14.76
N SER A 337 -14.98 15.54 14.42
CA SER A 337 -16.23 15.31 15.15
C SER A 337 -16.88 13.94 14.84
N GLY A 338 -16.46 13.28 13.74
CA GLY A 338 -17.22 12.16 13.20
C GLY A 338 -18.50 12.63 12.49
N LYS A 339 -19.45 11.70 12.29
CA LYS A 339 -20.74 12.00 11.66
C LYS A 339 -21.66 12.73 12.69
N GLU A 340 -21.87 14.03 12.52
CA GLU A 340 -22.74 14.81 13.40
C GLU A 340 -24.22 14.66 13.03
N VAL A 341 -24.54 14.55 11.74
CA VAL A 341 -25.92 14.50 11.25
C VAL A 341 -26.00 13.51 10.10
N ASP A 342 -27.09 12.75 10.05
CA ASP A 342 -27.47 11.86 8.98
C ASP A 342 -28.87 12.21 8.47
N ASN A 343 -28.95 13.21 7.61
CA ASN A 343 -30.21 13.69 7.04
C ASN A 343 -30.39 13.20 5.61
N VAL A 344 -31.62 12.88 5.24
CA VAL A 344 -31.95 12.60 3.84
C VAL A 344 -31.90 13.92 3.06
N TYR A 345 -31.00 13.98 2.08
CA TYR A 345 -30.92 15.08 1.12
C TYR A 345 -31.58 14.69 -0.20
N LEU A 346 -32.72 15.29 -0.51
CA LEU A 346 -33.51 14.99 -1.72
C LEU A 346 -33.15 15.88 -2.92
N GLY A 347 -32.19 16.80 -2.78
CA GLY A 347 -31.86 17.81 -3.80
C GLY A 347 -33.06 18.71 -4.10
N ASP A 348 -33.27 18.98 -5.40
CA ASP A 348 -34.40 19.79 -5.89
C ASP A 348 -35.68 18.95 -6.04
N LYS A 349 -35.70 17.69 -5.65
CA LYS A 349 -36.89 16.82 -5.68
C LYS A 349 -37.85 17.27 -4.57
N VAL A 350 -39.04 17.67 -4.99
CA VAL A 350 -40.09 18.20 -4.12
C VAL A 350 -40.57 17.12 -3.15
N MET A 351 -40.98 17.58 -1.94
CA MET A 351 -41.42 16.79 -0.79
C MET A 351 -42.46 15.69 -1.10
N ALA A 352 -42.44 14.72 -0.27
CA ALA A 352 -43.12 13.41 -0.19
C ALA A 352 -44.55 13.22 -0.81
N GLU A 353 -45.24 14.25 -1.19
CA GLU A 353 -46.58 14.09 -1.86
C GLU A 353 -46.46 13.62 -3.33
N ASP A 354 -45.29 13.91 -4.00
CA ASP A 354 -45.05 13.46 -5.40
C ASP A 354 -44.43 12.07 -5.46
N LEU A 355 -43.83 11.55 -4.37
CA LEU A 355 -43.25 10.18 -4.33
C LEU A 355 -44.31 9.10 -4.49
N SER A 356 -45.54 9.36 -4.05
CA SER A 356 -46.65 8.42 -4.22
C SER A 356 -47.06 8.24 -5.70
N ILE A 357 -46.89 9.29 -6.51
CA ILE A 357 -47.21 9.29 -7.96
C ILE A 357 -46.09 8.60 -8.74
N VAL A 358 -44.83 8.88 -8.41
CA VAL A 358 -43.68 8.24 -9.06
C VAL A 358 -43.64 6.74 -8.72
N SER A 359 -43.90 6.37 -7.47
CA SER A 359 -44.00 4.95 -7.05
C SER A 359 -45.15 4.22 -7.76
N ALA A 360 -46.30 4.88 -8.01
CA ALA A 360 -47.41 4.28 -8.70
C ALA A 360 -47.16 4.07 -10.20
N VAL A 361 -46.39 4.96 -10.83
CA VAL A 361 -46.01 4.85 -12.25
C VAL A 361 -44.95 3.76 -12.44
N THR A 362 -43.93 3.69 -11.54
CA THR A 362 -42.87 2.67 -11.60
C THR A 362 -43.40 1.27 -11.32
N LEU A 363 -44.39 1.14 -10.41
CA LEU A 363 -45.06 -0.14 -10.10
C LEU A 363 -45.91 -0.65 -11.28
N ALA A 364 -46.45 0.24 -12.14
CA ALA A 364 -47.21 -0.15 -13.30
C ALA A 364 -46.36 -0.63 -14.50
N GLU A 365 -45.10 -0.20 -14.57
CA GLU A 365 -44.17 -0.61 -15.63
C GLU A 365 -43.41 -1.92 -15.28
N SER A 366 -43.34 -2.32 -14.01
CA SER A 366 -42.58 -3.50 -13.53
C SER A 366 -43.37 -4.80 -13.40
N THR A 367 -44.56 -4.93 -14.01
CA THR A 367 -45.38 -6.14 -13.94
C THR A 367 -44.91 -7.32 -14.81
N GLY A 368 -43.69 -7.27 -15.34
CA GLY A 368 -43.02 -8.41 -15.94
C GLY A 368 -42.26 -9.19 -14.89
N THR A 369 -42.66 -10.41 -14.57
CA THR A 369 -41.92 -11.36 -13.71
C THR A 369 -40.59 -11.71 -14.37
N ALA A 370 -39.52 -10.97 -14.04
CA ALA A 370 -38.19 -11.32 -14.47
C ALA A 370 -37.80 -12.71 -13.91
N THR A 371 -37.22 -13.57 -14.76
CA THR A 371 -36.74 -14.87 -14.31
C THR A 371 -35.51 -14.71 -13.41
N LYS A 372 -35.18 -15.76 -12.64
CA LYS A 372 -33.99 -15.78 -11.78
C LYS A 372 -32.71 -15.49 -12.59
N GLU A 373 -32.59 -16.08 -13.77
CA GLU A 373 -31.44 -15.90 -14.68
C GLU A 373 -31.33 -14.46 -15.17
N GLN A 374 -32.46 -13.83 -15.55
CA GLN A 374 -32.48 -12.43 -15.96
C GLN A 374 -32.06 -11.50 -14.82
N ARG A 375 -32.49 -11.77 -13.58
CA ARG A 375 -32.07 -11.02 -12.39
C ARG A 375 -30.59 -11.20 -12.09
N ILE A 376 -30.05 -12.41 -12.25
CA ILE A 376 -28.61 -12.70 -12.07
C ILE A 376 -27.80 -11.91 -13.09
N ASP A 377 -28.18 -11.90 -14.36
CA ASP A 377 -27.43 -11.19 -15.41
C ASP A 377 -27.47 -9.66 -15.21
N ALA A 378 -28.64 -9.10 -14.92
CA ALA A 378 -28.77 -7.68 -14.61
C ALA A 378 -28.02 -7.31 -13.32
N GLY A 379 -28.13 -8.15 -12.29
CA GLY A 379 -27.47 -7.96 -11.01
C GLY A 379 -25.93 -8.00 -11.11
N ARG A 380 -25.38 -8.83 -12.00
CA ARG A 380 -23.94 -8.87 -12.26
C ARG A 380 -23.40 -7.54 -12.80
N VAL A 381 -24.13 -6.92 -13.73
CA VAL A 381 -23.75 -5.61 -14.30
C VAL A 381 -23.77 -4.54 -13.21
N LEU A 382 -24.86 -4.48 -12.44
CA LEU A 382 -25.03 -3.51 -11.35
C LEU A 382 -23.99 -3.73 -10.23
N TYR A 383 -23.76 -4.98 -9.85
CA TYR A 383 -22.74 -5.35 -8.85
C TYR A 383 -21.35 -4.87 -9.26
N ASN A 384 -20.96 -5.13 -10.51
CA ASN A 384 -19.65 -4.71 -11.00
C ASN A 384 -19.47 -3.19 -11.05
N GLY A 385 -20.56 -2.45 -11.24
CA GLY A 385 -20.54 -0.98 -11.25
C GLY A 385 -20.65 -0.33 -9.86
N THR A 386 -21.07 -1.07 -8.84
CA THR A 386 -21.44 -0.47 -7.54
C THR A 386 -20.75 -1.15 -6.34
N CYS A 387 -20.80 -2.48 -6.27
CA CYS A 387 -20.42 -3.24 -5.08
C CYS A 387 -19.00 -3.81 -5.15
N SER A 388 -18.53 -4.12 -6.36
CA SER A 388 -17.25 -4.80 -6.58
C SER A 388 -16.03 -4.00 -6.15
N VAL A 389 -16.16 -2.68 -5.98
CA VAL A 389 -15.08 -1.81 -5.47
C VAL A 389 -14.63 -2.24 -4.08
N CYS A 390 -15.58 -2.62 -3.21
CA CYS A 390 -15.29 -3.10 -1.85
C CYS A 390 -15.27 -4.62 -1.79
N HIS A 391 -16.29 -5.28 -2.36
CA HIS A 391 -16.46 -6.72 -2.22
C HIS A 391 -15.72 -7.55 -3.29
N GLN A 392 -14.94 -6.89 -4.17
CA GLN A 392 -14.19 -7.46 -5.30
C GLN A 392 -15.11 -8.13 -6.35
N GLN A 393 -14.58 -8.35 -7.57
CA GLN A 393 -15.39 -8.91 -8.69
C GLN A 393 -15.86 -10.34 -8.45
N ASN A 394 -15.11 -11.09 -7.65
CA ASN A 394 -15.38 -12.48 -7.27
C ASN A 394 -16.04 -12.60 -5.88
N GLY A 395 -16.45 -11.49 -5.27
CA GLY A 395 -17.15 -11.48 -3.98
C GLY A 395 -16.28 -11.83 -2.78
N GLU A 396 -14.96 -11.96 -2.91
CA GLU A 396 -14.05 -12.36 -1.81
C GLU A 396 -13.82 -11.26 -0.77
N GLY A 397 -14.17 -10.01 -1.10
CA GLY A 397 -13.91 -8.89 -0.21
C GLY A 397 -12.42 -8.59 -0.04
N LEU A 398 -12.06 -8.00 1.08
CA LEU A 398 -10.68 -7.71 1.46
C LEU A 398 -10.51 -8.05 2.94
N GLU A 399 -9.60 -8.97 3.25
CA GLU A 399 -9.39 -9.49 4.60
C GLU A 399 -9.21 -8.37 5.63
N GLY A 400 -9.93 -8.45 6.74
CA GLY A 400 -9.90 -7.45 7.82
C GLY A 400 -10.52 -6.08 7.48
N VAL A 401 -10.88 -5.83 6.21
CA VAL A 401 -11.43 -4.55 5.74
C VAL A 401 -12.86 -4.70 5.24
N PHE A 402 -13.08 -5.47 4.17
CA PHE A 402 -14.40 -5.67 3.57
C PHE A 402 -14.80 -7.13 3.62
N PRO A 403 -15.95 -7.47 4.19
CA PRO A 403 -16.37 -8.86 4.34
C PRO A 403 -16.60 -9.53 2.98
N PRO A 404 -16.33 -10.86 2.87
CA PRO A 404 -16.67 -11.62 1.70
C PRO A 404 -18.18 -11.76 1.53
N LEU A 405 -18.64 -11.74 0.28
CA LEU A 405 -19.97 -12.17 -0.14
C LEU A 405 -19.97 -13.59 -0.72
N ALA A 406 -18.78 -14.05 -1.18
CA ALA A 406 -18.55 -15.41 -1.65
C ALA A 406 -18.62 -16.41 -0.49
N ASN A 407 -19.38 -17.49 -0.65
CA ASN A 407 -19.61 -18.51 0.39
C ASN A 407 -19.96 -17.90 1.77
N SER A 408 -20.65 -16.77 1.79
CA SER A 408 -20.86 -16.00 3.01
C SER A 408 -21.98 -16.60 3.87
N ASP A 409 -21.61 -17.11 5.05
CA ASP A 409 -22.55 -17.57 6.07
C ASP A 409 -23.49 -16.45 6.53
N TYR A 410 -22.96 -15.24 6.68
CA TYR A 410 -23.70 -14.07 7.10
C TYR A 410 -24.72 -13.61 6.05
N LEU A 411 -24.35 -13.57 4.76
CA LEU A 411 -25.24 -13.21 3.66
C LEU A 411 -26.34 -14.26 3.49
N MET A 412 -25.98 -15.54 3.53
CA MET A 412 -26.90 -16.66 3.27
C MET A 412 -27.88 -16.93 4.42
N ALA A 413 -27.58 -16.46 5.63
CA ALA A 413 -28.44 -16.75 6.80
C ALA A 413 -29.78 -16.01 6.79
N ASP A 414 -29.89 -14.84 6.15
CA ASP A 414 -31.10 -14.02 6.18
C ASP A 414 -31.14 -13.03 5.00
N SER A 415 -31.96 -13.33 3.99
CA SER A 415 -32.14 -12.47 2.80
C SER A 415 -32.80 -11.12 3.12
N ARG A 416 -33.68 -11.07 4.14
CA ARG A 416 -34.31 -9.82 4.57
C ARG A 416 -33.27 -8.87 5.17
N ARG A 417 -32.38 -9.39 6.02
CA ARG A 417 -31.25 -8.63 6.56
C ARG A 417 -30.33 -8.12 5.44
N ALA A 418 -30.09 -8.93 4.42
CA ALA A 418 -29.31 -8.50 3.26
C ALA A 418 -29.97 -7.31 2.54
N ILE A 419 -31.31 -7.31 2.39
CA ILE A 419 -32.07 -6.18 1.84
C ILE A 419 -31.94 -4.95 2.75
N GLU A 420 -32.09 -5.11 4.07
CA GLU A 420 -31.98 -4.03 5.04
C GLU A 420 -30.59 -3.38 5.01
N ILE A 421 -29.52 -4.19 4.90
CA ILE A 421 -28.13 -3.72 4.77
C ILE A 421 -27.92 -2.96 3.45
N ALA A 422 -28.41 -3.50 2.35
CA ALA A 422 -28.31 -2.83 1.06
C ALA A 422 -29.01 -1.46 1.07
N LEU A 423 -30.16 -1.37 1.70
CA LEU A 423 -30.95 -0.14 1.78
C LEU A 423 -30.38 0.90 2.75
N ASN A 424 -29.97 0.44 3.94
CA ASN A 424 -29.67 1.33 5.08
C ASN A 424 -28.18 1.38 5.45
N GLY A 425 -27.35 0.59 4.76
CA GLY A 425 -25.95 0.42 5.12
C GLY A 425 -25.75 -0.45 6.36
N LEU A 426 -24.51 -0.59 6.77
CA LEU A 426 -24.12 -1.35 7.95
C LEU A 426 -22.95 -0.67 8.63
N ALA A 427 -23.02 -0.47 9.94
CA ALA A 427 -21.93 0.05 10.76
C ALA A 427 -21.81 -0.79 12.04
N GLY A 428 -20.59 -0.90 12.55
CA GLY A 428 -20.27 -1.69 13.72
C GLY A 428 -19.71 -3.08 13.39
N PRO A 429 -19.30 -3.84 14.42
CA PRO A 429 -18.64 -5.12 14.23
C PRO A 429 -19.59 -6.19 13.73
N VAL A 430 -19.15 -6.97 12.74
CA VAL A 430 -19.82 -8.15 12.22
C VAL A 430 -18.84 -9.31 12.09
N THR A 431 -19.33 -10.53 12.18
CA THR A 431 -18.52 -11.73 11.91
C THR A 431 -19.05 -12.42 10.65
N VAL A 432 -18.18 -12.64 9.69
CA VAL A 432 -18.49 -13.33 8.42
C VAL A 432 -17.48 -14.45 8.23
N ASN A 433 -17.96 -15.67 8.00
CA ASN A 433 -17.12 -16.87 7.87
C ASN A 433 -16.12 -17.05 9.02
N GLY A 434 -16.53 -16.67 10.25
CA GLY A 434 -15.68 -16.73 11.44
C GLY A 434 -14.69 -15.59 11.62
N SER A 435 -14.54 -14.69 10.65
CA SER A 435 -13.62 -13.52 10.69
C SER A 435 -14.37 -12.25 11.11
N PRO A 436 -13.80 -11.41 12.00
CA PRO A 436 -14.41 -10.15 12.42
C PRO A 436 -14.13 -9.02 11.41
N PHE A 437 -15.14 -8.20 11.14
CA PHE A 437 -15.05 -6.98 10.32
C PHE A 437 -15.71 -5.82 11.06
N ASN A 438 -15.19 -4.60 10.92
CA ASN A 438 -15.72 -3.39 11.55
C ASN A 438 -15.60 -2.16 10.62
N SER A 439 -15.89 -2.36 9.35
CA SER A 439 -15.94 -1.28 8.33
C SER A 439 -17.37 -0.80 8.13
N VAL A 440 -17.52 0.42 7.62
CA VAL A 440 -18.84 0.98 7.30
C VAL A 440 -19.19 0.65 5.86
N MET A 441 -20.32 0.00 5.64
CA MET A 441 -20.98 -0.13 4.35
C MET A 441 -21.97 1.04 4.18
N PRO A 442 -21.81 1.91 3.19
CA PRO A 442 -22.76 2.99 2.97
C PRO A 442 -24.13 2.45 2.51
N PRO A 443 -25.24 3.18 2.79
CA PRO A 443 -26.55 2.81 2.27
C PRO A 443 -26.60 3.00 0.74
N MET A 444 -27.27 2.09 0.05
CA MET A 444 -27.54 2.15 -1.39
C MET A 444 -28.99 2.56 -1.67
N SER A 445 -29.55 3.43 -0.84
CA SER A 445 -30.94 3.88 -0.91
C SER A 445 -31.33 4.58 -2.23
N GLN A 446 -30.33 5.05 -2.99
CA GLN A 446 -30.50 5.62 -4.33
C GLN A 446 -30.85 4.59 -5.40
N LEU A 447 -30.57 3.30 -5.16
CA LEU A 447 -30.98 2.22 -6.07
C LEU A 447 -32.46 1.93 -5.91
N ASN A 448 -33.14 1.67 -7.02
CA ASN A 448 -34.55 1.29 -7.00
C ASN A 448 -34.73 -0.18 -6.55
N ASP A 449 -35.96 -0.59 -6.31
CA ASP A 449 -36.25 -1.91 -5.75
C ASP A 449 -35.86 -3.07 -6.68
N ASP A 450 -35.99 -2.87 -8.03
CA ASP A 450 -35.54 -3.86 -9.00
C ASP A 450 -34.01 -3.99 -9.04
N GLU A 451 -33.29 -2.87 -8.97
CA GLU A 451 -31.83 -2.86 -8.94
C GLU A 451 -31.28 -3.60 -7.72
N ILE A 452 -31.83 -3.33 -6.52
CA ILE A 452 -31.44 -4.04 -5.31
C ILE A 452 -31.81 -5.51 -5.40
N ALA A 453 -33.01 -5.84 -5.87
CA ALA A 453 -33.46 -7.23 -6.05
C ALA A 453 -32.53 -7.99 -7.02
N ASN A 454 -32.11 -7.36 -8.11
CA ASN A 454 -31.20 -7.95 -9.10
C ASN A 454 -29.80 -8.17 -8.50
N ILE A 455 -29.23 -7.18 -7.79
CA ILE A 455 -27.91 -7.29 -7.14
C ILE A 455 -27.96 -8.42 -6.09
N LEU A 456 -28.97 -8.46 -5.24
CA LEU A 456 -29.07 -9.48 -4.19
C LEU A 456 -29.31 -10.87 -4.79
N THR A 457 -30.16 -11.00 -5.82
CA THR A 457 -30.33 -12.29 -6.51
C THR A 457 -29.02 -12.76 -7.11
N PHE A 458 -28.20 -11.88 -7.70
CA PHE A 458 -26.88 -12.21 -8.22
C PHE A 458 -25.94 -12.65 -7.10
N THR A 459 -25.80 -11.89 -6.02
CA THR A 459 -24.86 -12.20 -4.93
C THR A 459 -25.24 -13.49 -4.17
N LEU A 460 -26.54 -13.72 -3.97
CA LEU A 460 -27.05 -14.93 -3.34
C LEU A 460 -26.91 -16.19 -4.22
N ASN A 461 -26.58 -16.05 -5.50
CA ASN A 461 -26.46 -17.17 -6.46
C ASN A 461 -25.12 -17.16 -7.21
N SER A 462 -24.08 -16.57 -6.62
CA SER A 462 -22.73 -16.50 -7.20
C SER A 462 -21.70 -17.00 -6.20
N TRP A 463 -20.54 -17.38 -6.68
CA TRP A 463 -19.35 -17.69 -5.88
C TRP A 463 -19.57 -18.74 -4.77
N GLY A 464 -20.35 -19.79 -5.09
CA GLY A 464 -20.64 -20.88 -4.14
C GLY A 464 -21.87 -20.63 -3.26
N ASN A 465 -22.53 -19.49 -3.37
CA ASN A 465 -23.83 -19.25 -2.74
C ASN A 465 -24.95 -19.91 -3.56
N GLU A 466 -25.91 -20.52 -2.89
CA GLU A 466 -27.10 -21.18 -3.48
C GLU A 466 -28.36 -20.68 -2.77
N GLY A 467 -28.79 -19.45 -3.09
CA GLY A 467 -29.93 -18.79 -2.47
C GLY A 467 -31.14 -18.64 -3.39
N ASP A 468 -32.19 -18.06 -2.83
CA ASP A 468 -33.43 -17.77 -3.52
C ASP A 468 -33.35 -16.50 -4.37
N THR A 469 -34.37 -16.28 -5.17
CA THR A 469 -34.58 -15.03 -5.91
C THR A 469 -35.17 -13.99 -4.97
N VAL A 470 -34.58 -12.80 -4.94
CA VAL A 470 -35.17 -11.63 -4.28
C VAL A 470 -36.07 -10.89 -5.27
N SER A 471 -37.30 -10.60 -4.86
CA SER A 471 -38.24 -9.83 -5.69
C SER A 471 -38.21 -8.34 -5.33
N SER A 472 -38.58 -7.49 -6.30
CA SER A 472 -38.71 -6.05 -6.07
C SER A 472 -39.79 -5.73 -5.01
N ALA A 473 -40.83 -6.60 -4.90
CA ALA A 473 -41.87 -6.45 -3.89
C ALA A 473 -41.34 -6.68 -2.47
N GLU A 474 -40.39 -7.62 -2.27
CA GLU A 474 -39.74 -7.84 -0.98
C GLU A 474 -38.85 -6.64 -0.61
N VAL A 475 -38.11 -6.10 -1.58
CA VAL A 475 -37.30 -4.88 -1.37
C VAL A 475 -38.18 -3.69 -1.02
N ALA A 476 -39.27 -3.47 -1.77
CA ALA A 476 -40.23 -2.39 -1.50
C ALA A 476 -40.85 -2.52 -0.07
N ALA A 477 -41.22 -3.74 0.34
CA ALA A 477 -41.76 -3.98 1.66
C ALA A 477 -40.77 -3.69 2.79
N VAL A 478 -39.48 -4.02 2.61
CA VAL A 478 -38.43 -3.69 3.56
C VAL A 478 -38.14 -2.21 3.58
N ARG A 479 -38.05 -1.56 2.40
CA ARG A 479 -37.85 -0.09 2.29
C ARG A 479 -38.95 0.66 3.03
N ALA A 480 -40.24 0.30 2.83
CA ALA A 480 -41.36 0.93 3.53
C ALA A 480 -41.34 0.68 5.05
N ALA A 481 -40.84 -0.47 5.49
CA ALA A 481 -40.75 -0.80 6.92
C ALA A 481 -39.58 -0.12 7.63
N THR A 482 -38.51 0.26 6.89
CA THR A 482 -37.29 0.89 7.45
C THR A 482 -37.28 2.41 7.27
N GLU A 483 -38.17 2.98 6.48
CA GLU A 483 -38.42 4.42 6.49
C GLU A 483 -38.97 4.82 7.87
N ARG A 484 -38.14 5.48 8.68
CA ARG A 484 -38.61 6.01 9.98
C ARG A 484 -39.80 6.94 9.74
N PRO A 485 -40.89 6.82 10.54
CA PRO A 485 -41.99 7.78 10.50
C PRO A 485 -41.41 9.18 10.75
N LYS A 486 -41.61 10.09 9.82
CA LYS A 486 -41.29 11.52 10.01
C LYS A 486 -42.17 12.04 11.13
N GLY A 487 -41.56 12.38 12.28
CA GLY A 487 -42.22 13.10 13.36
C GLY A 487 -42.33 12.35 14.68
N ALA A 488 -41.21 12.15 15.33
CA ALA A 488 -41.12 12.12 16.78
C ALA A 488 -39.91 12.99 17.15
N ALA A 489 -40.21 14.29 17.29
CA ALA A 489 -39.35 15.14 18.07
C ALA A 489 -39.52 14.74 19.54
N GLU A 490 -38.45 14.36 20.21
CA GLU A 490 -38.17 14.63 21.60
C GLU A 490 -36.70 15.01 21.73
#